data_d632b059e610074e2acc55251054d193
#
_entry.id   d632b059e610074e2acc55251054d193
#
_cell.length_a   1.000
_cell.length_b   1.000
_cell.length_c   1.000
_cell.angle_alpha   90.00
_cell.angle_beta   90.00
_cell.angle_gamma   90.00
#
_symmetry.space_group_name_H-M   'P 1'
#
loop_
_entity.id
_entity.type
_entity.pdbx_description
1 polymer ?
#
loop_
_entity_poly.entity_id
_entity_poly.type
_entity_poly.pdbx_seq_one_letter_code
_entity_poly.pdbx_strand_id
1 'polypeptide(L)'
;MLLGTLSLNVPSYELNQDNLFDYLDSKKYLAANFIQITEIDSKERIITGSIKANRSGKFKIEYQEPLKEIISSDGKYLYRLDSELEQLDIIPHEDDFLNTPISILTLEMRDLKKLFLIDSCQTQQEETICTILPRSEDSFLEKLFLIFEQNSLTSIKYMDSFDQTVNLKLNDINWFPFDDSEITLSIPEGIDVVYH
;
A
#
# COMPACT_ATOMS: atom_id res chain seq x y z
N MET A 1 40.64 28.56 26.76
CA MET A 1 39.23 28.27 27.08
C MET A 1 38.69 27.46 25.90
N LEU A 2 38.75 26.12 26.01
CA LEU A 2 38.26 25.22 24.96
C LEU A 2 36.76 24.99 25.20
N LEU A 3 35.92 25.44 24.26
CA LEU A 3 34.51 25.05 24.20
C LEU A 3 34.44 23.68 23.55
N GLY A 4 34.22 22.64 24.37
CA GLY A 4 33.87 21.32 23.88
C GLY A 4 32.42 21.30 23.38
N THR A 5 32.23 21.12 22.09
CA THR A 5 30.91 20.84 21.51
C THR A 5 30.48 19.46 21.93
N LEU A 6 29.51 19.33 22.87
CA LEU A 6 28.81 18.08 23.11
C LEU A 6 27.90 17.80 21.90
N SER A 7 28.32 16.88 21.06
CA SER A 7 27.42 16.26 20.08
C SER A 7 26.46 15.35 20.85
N LEU A 8 25.21 15.78 20.97
CA LEU A 8 24.09 14.93 21.42
C LEU A 8 23.88 13.85 20.36
N ASN A 9 24.38 12.64 20.61
CA ASN A 9 23.96 11.45 19.89
C ASN A 9 22.49 11.21 20.24
N VAL A 10 21.58 11.73 19.44
CA VAL A 10 20.18 11.28 19.43
C VAL A 10 20.23 9.87 18.84
N PRO A 11 19.79 8.84 19.57
CA PRO A 11 19.71 7.49 18.98
C PRO A 11 18.77 7.60 17.77
N SER A 12 19.30 7.38 16.57
CA SER A 12 18.48 7.26 15.37
C SER A 12 17.63 6.02 15.54
N TYR A 13 16.30 6.20 15.54
CA TYR A 13 15.37 5.07 15.49
C TYR A 13 15.63 4.33 14.18
N GLU A 14 16.27 3.18 14.26
CA GLU A 14 16.56 2.34 13.10
C GLU A 14 15.42 1.35 12.91
N LEU A 15 14.79 1.39 11.74
CA LEU A 15 13.74 0.46 11.37
C LEU A 15 14.33 -0.94 11.18
N ASN A 16 13.72 -1.93 11.84
CA ASN A 16 14.16 -3.32 11.79
C ASN A 16 12.96 -4.28 11.92
N GLN A 17 13.24 -5.58 11.91
CA GLN A 17 12.22 -6.62 11.98
C GLN A 17 11.36 -6.55 13.26
N ASP A 18 11.92 -6.16 14.39
CA ASP A 18 11.22 -6.15 15.68
C ASP A 18 10.23 -4.99 15.79
N ASN A 19 10.50 -3.86 15.12
CA ASN A 19 9.72 -2.64 15.24
C ASN A 19 8.92 -2.25 13.99
N LEU A 20 9.00 -3.01 12.88
CA LEU A 20 8.29 -2.70 11.64
C LEU A 20 6.77 -2.65 11.84
N PHE A 21 6.19 -3.61 12.58
CA PHE A 21 4.75 -3.58 12.85
C PHE A 21 4.33 -2.37 13.70
N ASP A 22 5.15 -1.94 14.64
CA ASP A 22 4.88 -0.75 15.45
C ASP A 22 4.97 0.52 14.61
N TYR A 23 5.93 0.56 13.68
CA TYR A 23 6.00 1.63 12.69
C TYR A 23 4.72 1.68 11.85
N LEU A 24 4.30 0.55 11.26
CA LEU A 24 3.09 0.46 10.45
C LEU A 24 1.83 0.80 11.26
N ASP A 25 1.76 0.38 12.53
CA ASP A 25 0.62 0.70 13.41
C ASP A 25 0.54 2.20 13.74
N SER A 26 1.68 2.88 13.80
CA SER A 26 1.71 4.34 13.99
C SER A 26 1.13 5.12 12.80
N LYS A 27 1.03 4.51 11.61
CA LYS A 27 0.56 5.11 10.36
C LYS A 27 -0.90 4.72 10.12
N LYS A 28 -1.84 5.50 10.70
CA LYS A 28 -3.28 5.21 10.62
C LYS A 28 -3.93 5.67 9.31
N TYR A 29 -3.33 6.65 8.64
CA TYR A 29 -3.80 7.23 7.38
C TYR A 29 -2.67 7.30 6.39
N LEU A 30 -2.97 7.20 5.12
CA LEU A 30 -2.04 7.42 4.01
C LEU A 30 -2.75 8.21 2.92
N ALA A 31 -2.15 9.29 2.48
CA ALA A 31 -2.44 9.93 1.20
C ALA A 31 -1.13 10.07 0.44
N ALA A 32 -1.08 9.63 -0.81
CA ALA A 32 0.13 9.72 -1.65
C ALA A 32 -0.24 9.72 -3.13
N ASN A 33 0.65 10.25 -3.96
CA ASN A 33 0.70 9.95 -5.38
C ASN A 33 1.59 8.73 -5.59
N PHE A 34 1.38 7.98 -6.67
CA PHE A 34 2.22 6.84 -6.98
C PHE A 34 2.57 6.71 -8.46
N ILE A 35 3.69 6.04 -8.71
CA ILE A 35 4.07 5.49 -10.00
C ILE A 35 4.15 3.99 -9.84
N GLN A 36 3.28 3.26 -10.52
CA GLN A 36 3.27 1.81 -10.57
C GLN A 36 4.04 1.35 -11.80
N ILE A 37 5.06 0.53 -11.59
CA ILE A 37 5.84 -0.12 -12.64
C ILE A 37 5.55 -1.62 -12.52
N THR A 38 4.94 -2.18 -13.55
CA THR A 38 4.65 -3.61 -13.65
C THR A 38 5.56 -4.22 -14.71
N GLU A 39 6.32 -5.25 -14.34
CA GLU A 39 7.17 -6.00 -15.24
C GLU A 39 6.51 -7.35 -15.55
N ILE A 40 6.26 -7.59 -16.86
CA ILE A 40 5.69 -8.83 -17.41
C ILE A 40 6.51 -9.19 -18.66
N ASP A 41 7.10 -10.38 -18.70
CA ASP A 41 7.88 -10.87 -19.85
C ASP A 41 8.94 -9.86 -20.32
N SER A 42 9.67 -9.26 -19.39
CA SER A 42 10.69 -8.22 -19.65
C SER A 42 10.16 -6.95 -20.34
N LYS A 43 8.85 -6.69 -20.23
CA LYS A 43 8.22 -5.44 -20.66
C LYS A 43 7.72 -4.69 -19.44
N GLU A 44 8.00 -3.41 -19.40
CA GLU A 44 7.49 -2.51 -18.36
C GLU A 44 6.21 -1.82 -18.81
N ARG A 45 5.22 -1.81 -17.91
CA ARG A 45 4.03 -0.99 -17.99
C ARG A 45 4.05 0.02 -16.87
N ILE A 46 3.94 1.28 -17.16
CA ILE A 46 3.95 2.38 -16.20
C ILE A 46 2.55 2.98 -16.13
N ILE A 47 2.03 3.09 -14.90
CA ILE A 47 0.75 3.72 -14.59
C ILE A 47 0.98 4.69 -13.43
N THR A 48 0.29 5.82 -13.45
CA THR A 48 0.31 6.79 -12.34
C THR A 48 -1.06 6.91 -11.70
N GLY A 49 -1.08 7.38 -10.47
CA GLY A 49 -2.34 7.57 -9.75
C GLY A 49 -2.13 8.19 -8.38
N SER A 50 -3.21 8.22 -7.63
CA SER A 50 -3.20 8.60 -6.22
C SER A 50 -3.88 7.54 -5.35
N ILE A 51 -3.47 7.49 -4.09
CA ILE A 51 -4.03 6.60 -3.10
C ILE A 51 -4.35 7.36 -1.82
N LYS A 52 -5.54 7.11 -1.27
CA LYS A 52 -5.89 7.44 0.11
C LYS A 52 -6.37 6.17 0.79
N ALA A 53 -5.85 5.89 1.97
CA ALA A 53 -6.15 4.68 2.71
C ALA A 53 -6.14 4.93 4.22
N ASN A 54 -6.93 4.18 4.96
CA ASN A 54 -6.87 4.14 6.42
C ASN A 54 -6.92 2.70 6.94
N ARG A 55 -6.56 2.50 8.22
CA ARG A 55 -6.49 1.17 8.82
C ARG A 55 -7.84 0.61 9.29
N SER A 56 -8.94 1.11 8.79
CA SER A 56 -10.28 0.52 8.95
C SER A 56 -10.74 -0.28 7.72
N GLY A 57 -9.84 -0.63 6.81
CA GLY A 57 -10.15 -1.33 5.56
C GLY A 57 -10.65 -0.42 4.44
N LYS A 58 -10.70 0.89 4.67
CA LYS A 58 -11.21 1.83 3.69
C LYS A 58 -10.08 2.44 2.88
N PHE A 59 -10.28 2.56 1.57
CA PHE A 59 -9.32 3.21 0.69
C PHE A 59 -9.98 3.66 -0.62
N LYS A 60 -9.28 4.53 -1.35
CA LYS A 60 -9.56 4.91 -2.73
C LYS A 60 -8.24 5.02 -3.49
N ILE A 61 -8.15 4.33 -4.62
CA ILE A 61 -7.07 4.42 -5.60
C ILE A 61 -7.67 5.00 -6.87
N GLU A 62 -7.10 6.08 -7.36
CA GLU A 62 -7.51 6.72 -8.61
C GLU A 62 -6.37 6.61 -9.61
N TYR A 63 -6.54 5.76 -10.62
CA TYR A 63 -5.60 5.64 -11.72
C TYR A 63 -5.81 6.76 -12.72
N GLN A 64 -4.71 7.38 -13.14
CA GLN A 64 -4.71 8.42 -14.17
C GLN A 64 -4.72 7.80 -15.57
N GLU A 65 -4.86 8.65 -16.58
CA GLU A 65 -4.75 8.20 -17.97
C GLU A 65 -3.50 7.34 -18.23
N PRO A 66 -3.59 6.30 -19.03
CA PRO A 66 -4.72 5.94 -19.90
C PRO A 66 -5.80 5.08 -19.24
N LEU A 67 -5.65 4.67 -17.97
CA LEU A 67 -6.51 3.65 -17.38
C LEU A 67 -7.87 4.20 -16.91
N LYS A 68 -7.92 5.42 -16.39
CA LYS A 68 -9.15 6.10 -15.90
C LYS A 68 -10.05 5.24 -15.00
N GLU A 69 -9.46 4.46 -14.13
CA GLU A 69 -10.13 3.53 -13.24
C GLU A 69 -10.06 4.02 -11.80
N ILE A 70 -11.12 3.81 -11.03
CA ILE A 70 -11.13 4.04 -9.58
C ILE A 70 -11.44 2.74 -8.88
N ILE A 71 -10.56 2.36 -7.94
CA ILE A 71 -10.79 1.24 -7.03
C ILE A 71 -10.96 1.80 -5.63
N SER A 72 -12.05 1.46 -4.97
CA SER A 72 -12.38 1.96 -3.64
C SER A 72 -12.93 0.84 -2.75
N SER A 73 -12.75 0.96 -1.44
CA SER A 73 -13.37 0.07 -0.46
C SER A 73 -13.99 0.87 0.69
N ASP A 74 -15.17 0.47 1.13
CA ASP A 74 -15.82 0.96 2.35
C ASP A 74 -15.58 0.05 3.58
N GLY A 75 -14.74 -0.99 3.40
CA GLY A 75 -14.44 -2.02 4.40
C GLY A 75 -15.38 -3.24 4.33
N LYS A 76 -16.44 -3.20 3.50
CA LYS A 76 -17.37 -4.33 3.27
C LYS A 76 -17.42 -4.76 1.82
N TYR A 77 -17.32 -3.79 0.92
CA TYR A 77 -17.35 -4.01 -0.52
C TYR A 77 -16.14 -3.35 -1.16
N LEU A 78 -15.68 -3.96 -2.23
CA LEU A 78 -14.77 -3.37 -3.18
C LEU A 78 -15.59 -2.83 -4.36
N TYR A 79 -15.31 -1.62 -4.74
CA TYR A 79 -15.94 -0.91 -5.85
C TYR A 79 -14.88 -0.67 -6.91
N ARG A 80 -15.13 -1.10 -8.13
CA ARG A 80 -14.27 -0.86 -9.28
C ARG A 80 -15.07 -0.09 -10.32
N LEU A 81 -14.79 1.18 -10.47
CA LEU A 81 -15.41 2.06 -11.45
C LEU A 81 -14.48 2.19 -12.66
N ASP A 82 -14.90 1.66 -13.79
CA ASP A 82 -14.28 1.87 -15.08
C ASP A 82 -15.04 2.98 -15.82
N SER A 83 -14.40 4.14 -15.97
CA SER A 83 -15.02 5.31 -16.59
C SER A 83 -15.14 5.20 -18.10
N GLU A 84 -14.33 4.35 -18.76
CA GLU A 84 -14.39 4.13 -20.21
C GLU A 84 -15.51 3.17 -20.61
N LEU A 85 -15.74 2.14 -19.77
CA LEU A 85 -16.83 1.19 -19.94
C LEU A 85 -18.14 1.69 -19.35
N GLU A 86 -18.13 2.81 -18.60
CA GLU A 86 -19.29 3.31 -17.83
C GLU A 86 -19.87 2.23 -16.89
N GLN A 87 -18.99 1.40 -16.28
CA GLN A 87 -19.38 0.26 -15.45
C GLN A 87 -18.84 0.39 -14.03
N LEU A 88 -19.66 0.02 -13.06
CA LEU A 88 -19.29 -0.15 -11.66
C LEU A 88 -19.45 -1.62 -11.24
N ASP A 89 -18.35 -2.29 -10.93
CA ASP A 89 -18.39 -3.59 -10.28
C ASP A 89 -18.42 -3.42 -8.76
N ILE A 90 -19.32 -4.16 -8.09
CA ILE A 90 -19.44 -4.22 -6.64
C ILE A 90 -19.16 -5.66 -6.20
N ILE A 91 -18.06 -5.85 -5.48
CA ILE A 91 -17.54 -7.16 -5.11
C ILE A 91 -17.53 -7.24 -3.57
N PRO A 92 -18.10 -8.27 -2.95
CA PRO A 92 -17.97 -8.46 -1.51
C PRO A 92 -16.50 -8.51 -1.09
N HIS A 93 -16.20 -7.91 0.06
CA HIS A 93 -14.85 -7.90 0.62
C HIS A 93 -14.59 -9.25 1.29
N GLU A 94 -14.24 -10.27 0.48
CA GLU A 94 -13.93 -11.63 0.92
C GLU A 94 -12.46 -11.77 1.37
N ASP A 95 -12.13 -12.90 1.97
CA ASP A 95 -10.80 -13.18 2.52
C ASP A 95 -9.67 -13.09 1.46
N ASP A 96 -9.98 -13.32 0.19
CA ASP A 96 -8.99 -13.24 -0.90
C ASP A 96 -8.44 -11.82 -1.10
N PHE A 97 -9.25 -10.79 -0.84
CA PHE A 97 -8.78 -9.40 -0.89
C PHE A 97 -7.77 -9.09 0.22
N LEU A 98 -7.88 -9.77 1.36
CA LEU A 98 -6.99 -9.57 2.51
C LEU A 98 -5.54 -9.96 2.22
N ASN A 99 -5.32 -10.82 1.22
CA ASN A 99 -4.00 -11.26 0.77
C ASN A 99 -3.43 -10.40 -0.39
N THR A 100 -3.89 -9.17 -0.54
CA THR A 100 -3.40 -8.23 -1.55
C THR A 100 -2.39 -7.24 -0.96
N PRO A 101 -1.52 -6.60 -1.78
CA PRO A 101 -0.55 -5.63 -1.28
C PRO A 101 -1.17 -4.42 -0.56
N ILE A 102 -2.41 -4.03 -0.92
CA ILE A 102 -3.09 -2.91 -0.28
C ILE A 102 -3.42 -3.19 1.19
N SER A 103 -3.57 -4.46 1.58
CA SER A 103 -3.87 -4.87 2.95
C SER A 103 -2.80 -4.43 3.94
N ILE A 104 -1.53 -4.30 3.49
CA ILE A 104 -0.44 -3.81 4.35
C ILE A 104 -0.68 -2.37 4.84
N LEU A 105 -1.44 -1.60 4.08
CA LEU A 105 -1.75 -0.19 4.36
C LEU A 105 -3.11 -0.01 5.04
N THR A 106 -4.04 -0.97 4.87
CA THR A 106 -5.45 -0.80 5.21
C THR A 106 -5.92 -1.64 6.38
N LEU A 107 -5.30 -2.80 6.64
CA LEU A 107 -5.74 -3.68 7.72
C LEU A 107 -5.35 -3.15 9.10
N GLU A 108 -6.20 -3.43 10.08
CA GLU A 108 -5.84 -3.29 11.48
C GLU A 108 -4.64 -4.20 11.80
N MET A 109 -3.77 -3.75 12.68
CA MET A 109 -2.52 -4.45 13.00
C MET A 109 -2.73 -5.88 13.51
N ARG A 110 -3.82 -6.11 14.23
CA ARG A 110 -4.19 -7.46 14.70
C ARG A 110 -4.38 -8.45 13.54
N ASP A 111 -5.07 -8.01 12.49
CA ASP A 111 -5.40 -8.87 11.35
C ASP A 111 -4.21 -8.94 10.37
N LEU A 112 -3.47 -7.86 10.21
CA LEU A 112 -2.22 -7.86 9.45
C LEU A 112 -1.22 -8.91 9.98
N LYS A 113 -1.03 -9.01 11.31
CA LYS A 113 -0.14 -10.00 11.94
C LYS A 113 -0.63 -11.44 11.79
N LYS A 114 -1.93 -11.67 11.55
CA LYS A 114 -2.47 -13.01 11.25
C LYS A 114 -2.18 -13.44 9.82
N LEU A 115 -2.17 -12.49 8.87
CA LEU A 115 -2.02 -12.78 7.46
C LEU A 115 -0.57 -12.79 7.01
N PHE A 116 0.29 -12.01 7.67
CA PHE A 116 1.66 -11.80 7.25
C PHE A 116 2.67 -12.05 8.37
N LEU A 117 3.88 -12.39 7.97
CA LEU A 117 5.06 -12.42 8.84
C LEU A 117 6.16 -11.53 8.25
N ILE A 118 6.97 -10.94 9.13
CA ILE A 118 8.17 -10.24 8.72
C ILE A 118 9.28 -11.28 8.64
N ASP A 119 9.85 -11.46 7.45
CA ASP A 119 10.96 -12.38 7.22
C ASP A 119 12.29 -11.72 7.61
N SER A 120 12.55 -10.53 7.10
CA SER A 120 13.79 -9.80 7.37
C SER A 120 13.63 -8.31 7.14
N CYS A 121 14.49 -7.50 7.77
CA CYS A 121 14.76 -6.13 7.40
C CYS A 121 16.28 -5.96 7.25
N GLN A 122 16.74 -5.43 6.13
CA GLN A 122 18.14 -5.21 5.82
C GLN A 122 18.37 -3.75 5.47
N THR A 123 19.33 -3.14 6.15
CA THR A 123 19.71 -1.74 5.89
C THR A 123 21.04 -1.71 5.15
N GLN A 124 21.06 -1.00 4.02
CA GLN A 124 22.25 -0.70 3.25
C GLN A 124 22.30 0.79 2.96
N GLN A 125 23.32 1.47 3.46
CA GLN A 125 23.43 2.92 3.41
C GLN A 125 22.23 3.61 4.09
N GLU A 126 21.41 4.34 3.34
CA GLU A 126 20.22 5.06 3.84
C GLU A 126 18.90 4.32 3.52
N GLU A 127 18.97 3.19 2.82
CA GLU A 127 17.83 2.39 2.43
C GLU A 127 17.67 1.18 3.35
N THR A 128 16.44 0.96 3.83
CA THR A 128 16.05 -0.24 4.57
C THR A 128 14.98 -0.98 3.77
N ILE A 129 15.23 -2.25 3.48
CA ILE A 129 14.27 -3.13 2.80
C ILE A 129 13.77 -4.17 3.78
N CYS A 130 12.48 -4.13 4.08
CA CYS A 130 11.81 -5.15 4.88
C CYS A 130 11.02 -6.10 3.99
N THR A 131 11.31 -7.40 4.11
CA THR A 131 10.63 -8.49 3.42
C THR A 131 9.52 -9.04 4.28
N ILE A 132 8.34 -9.14 3.69
CA ILE A 132 7.13 -9.64 4.32
C ILE A 132 6.60 -10.80 3.48
N LEU A 133 6.22 -11.89 4.14
CA LEU A 133 5.67 -13.08 3.52
C LEU A 133 4.23 -13.31 3.98
N PRO A 134 3.33 -13.73 3.07
CA PRO A 134 2.02 -14.22 3.49
C PRO A 134 2.17 -15.51 4.30
N ARG A 135 1.25 -15.75 5.23
CA ARG A 135 1.23 -16.99 6.01
C ARG A 135 0.48 -18.12 5.30
N SER A 136 -0.39 -17.78 4.35
CA SER A 136 -1.12 -18.75 3.53
C SER A 136 -0.26 -19.17 2.35
N GLU A 137 -0.16 -20.48 2.11
CA GLU A 137 0.51 -21.05 0.92
C GLU A 137 -0.34 -20.84 -0.36
N ASP A 138 -1.64 -20.65 -0.22
CA ASP A 138 -2.58 -20.39 -1.33
C ASP A 138 -2.71 -18.88 -1.64
N SER A 139 -1.82 -18.05 -1.11
CA SER A 139 -1.87 -16.60 -1.35
C SER A 139 -1.51 -16.27 -2.80
N PHE A 140 -2.29 -15.35 -3.41
CA PHE A 140 -1.90 -14.72 -4.68
C PHE A 140 -0.57 -13.96 -4.55
N LEU A 141 -0.30 -13.41 -3.38
CA LEU A 141 0.94 -12.69 -3.08
C LEU A 141 2.00 -13.68 -2.58
N GLU A 142 3.14 -13.77 -3.25
CA GLU A 142 4.27 -14.59 -2.80
C GLU A 142 5.17 -13.83 -1.84
N LYS A 143 5.48 -12.59 -2.17
CA LYS A 143 6.42 -11.78 -1.41
C LYS A 143 6.15 -10.29 -1.56
N LEU A 144 6.29 -9.58 -0.45
CA LEU A 144 6.14 -8.13 -0.40
C LEU A 144 7.41 -7.51 0.22
N PHE A 145 7.85 -6.40 -0.37
CA PHE A 145 8.96 -5.60 0.12
C PHE A 145 8.47 -4.20 0.44
N LEU A 146 8.73 -3.76 1.65
CA LEU A 146 8.58 -2.36 2.03
C LEU A 146 9.95 -1.71 2.01
N ILE A 147 10.09 -0.67 1.22
CA ILE A 147 11.35 0.05 0.99
C ILE A 147 11.25 1.41 1.66
N PHE A 148 12.21 1.69 2.51
CA PHE A 148 12.28 2.91 3.31
C PHE A 148 13.57 3.65 2.99
N GLU A 149 13.49 4.96 2.85
CA GLU A 149 14.64 5.86 2.83
C GLU A 149 14.57 6.76 4.07
N GLN A 150 15.63 6.81 4.84
CA GLN A 150 15.69 7.57 6.11
C GLN A 150 14.48 7.31 7.02
N ASN A 151 14.08 6.04 7.15
CA ASN A 151 12.90 5.57 7.90
C ASN A 151 11.53 6.07 7.38
N SER A 152 11.46 6.60 6.17
CA SER A 152 10.21 6.96 5.50
C SER A 152 9.91 5.93 4.41
N LEU A 153 8.69 5.37 4.38
CA LEU A 153 8.25 4.45 3.34
C LEU A 153 8.26 5.18 1.99
N THR A 154 9.00 4.65 1.01
CA THR A 154 9.11 5.26 -0.34
C THR A 154 8.58 4.35 -1.43
N SER A 155 8.60 3.02 -1.20
CA SER A 155 8.09 2.07 -2.19
C SER A 155 7.50 0.83 -1.54
N ILE A 156 6.54 0.24 -2.24
CA ILE A 156 5.99 -1.08 -1.98
C ILE A 156 6.22 -1.91 -3.25
N LYS A 157 7.02 -2.96 -3.15
CA LYS A 157 7.25 -3.89 -4.26
C LYS A 157 6.68 -5.25 -3.88
N TYR A 158 6.04 -5.95 -4.83
CA TYR A 158 5.57 -7.31 -4.58
C TYR A 158 5.79 -8.21 -5.79
N MET A 159 5.81 -9.50 -5.50
CA MET A 159 5.77 -10.59 -6.48
C MET A 159 4.50 -11.38 -6.24
N ASP A 160 3.81 -11.72 -7.31
CA ASP A 160 2.62 -12.56 -7.27
C ASP A 160 2.92 -14.01 -7.71
N SER A 161 1.93 -14.89 -7.55
CA SER A 161 2.03 -16.31 -7.91
C SER A 161 2.16 -16.58 -9.42
N PHE A 162 2.15 -15.54 -10.25
CA PHE A 162 2.38 -15.60 -11.70
C PHE A 162 3.73 -15.02 -12.10
N ASP A 163 4.69 -14.88 -11.16
CA ASP A 163 6.01 -14.27 -11.36
C ASP A 163 5.95 -12.80 -11.83
N GLN A 164 4.79 -12.15 -11.72
CA GLN A 164 4.68 -10.75 -12.03
C GLN A 164 5.27 -9.92 -10.91
N THR A 165 6.12 -8.97 -11.25
CA THR A 165 6.67 -8.01 -10.30
C THR A 165 6.00 -6.65 -10.48
N VAL A 166 5.51 -6.10 -9.39
CA VAL A 166 4.95 -4.74 -9.35
C VAL A 166 5.71 -3.90 -8.33
N ASN A 167 6.12 -2.71 -8.74
CA ASN A 167 6.76 -1.73 -7.89
C ASN A 167 5.92 -0.45 -7.83
N LEU A 168 5.43 -0.12 -6.65
CA LEU A 168 4.65 1.08 -6.35
C LEU A 168 5.58 2.10 -5.68
N LYS A 169 6.06 3.08 -6.44
CA LYS A 169 6.85 4.20 -5.89
C LYS A 169 5.89 5.28 -5.40
N LEU A 170 6.01 5.66 -4.13
CA LEU A 170 5.15 6.62 -3.47
C LEU A 170 5.81 8.00 -3.44
N ASN A 171 5.03 9.04 -3.77
CA ASN A 171 5.45 10.42 -3.76
C ASN A 171 4.43 11.27 -2.99
N ASP A 172 4.83 12.42 -2.49
CA ASP A 172 3.97 13.37 -1.77
C ASP A 172 3.22 12.71 -0.60
N ILE A 173 3.92 11.84 0.12
CA ILE A 173 3.32 11.03 1.18
C ILE A 173 2.87 11.91 2.34
N ASN A 174 1.62 11.74 2.74
CA ASN A 174 1.01 12.40 3.89
C ASN A 174 0.35 11.34 4.80
N TRP A 175 0.66 11.41 6.10
CA TRP A 175 0.13 10.51 7.12
C TRP A 175 -0.89 11.18 8.04
N PHE A 176 -1.34 12.41 7.73
CA PHE A 176 -2.32 13.12 8.54
C PHE A 176 -3.73 12.58 8.30
N PRO A 177 -4.59 12.65 9.33
CA PRO A 177 -5.99 12.29 9.19
C PRO A 177 -6.69 13.10 8.09
N PHE A 178 -7.60 12.44 7.37
CA PHE A 178 -8.51 13.03 6.41
C PHE A 178 -9.94 12.55 6.68
N ASP A 179 -10.93 13.22 6.11
CA ASP A 179 -12.34 12.86 6.26
C ASP A 179 -12.69 11.63 5.40
N ASP A 180 -13.54 10.75 5.90
CA ASP A 180 -13.99 9.54 5.17
C ASP A 180 -14.67 9.88 3.83
N SER A 181 -15.23 11.08 3.68
CA SER A 181 -15.78 11.55 2.39
C SER A 181 -14.74 11.62 1.27
N GLU A 182 -13.46 11.79 1.62
CA GLU A 182 -12.36 11.84 0.65
C GLU A 182 -12.00 10.47 0.03
N ILE A 183 -12.41 9.38 0.69
CA ILE A 183 -12.24 8.00 0.20
C ILE A 183 -13.56 7.37 -0.24
N THR A 184 -14.67 8.07 -0.10
CA THR A 184 -15.97 7.61 -0.58
C THR A 184 -16.02 7.75 -2.11
N LEU A 185 -16.46 6.66 -2.78
CA LEU A 185 -16.67 6.70 -4.23
C LEU A 185 -17.92 7.53 -4.56
N SER A 186 -17.76 8.50 -5.44
CA SER A 186 -18.89 9.18 -6.07
C SER A 186 -19.27 8.46 -7.35
N ILE A 187 -20.47 7.89 -7.39
CA ILE A 187 -20.95 7.12 -8.56
C ILE A 187 -21.65 8.11 -9.51
N PRO A 188 -21.18 8.23 -10.76
CA PRO A 188 -21.83 9.08 -11.77
C PRO A 188 -23.23 8.55 -12.13
N GLU A 189 -24.10 9.45 -12.62
CA GLU A 189 -25.40 9.04 -13.15
C GLU A 189 -25.22 8.25 -14.45
N GLY A 190 -26.06 7.22 -14.64
CA GLY A 190 -26.09 6.42 -15.88
C GLY A 190 -25.06 5.28 -15.95
N ILE A 191 -24.29 5.07 -14.88
CA ILE A 191 -23.35 3.95 -14.78
C ILE A 191 -24.10 2.61 -14.71
N ASP A 192 -23.64 1.61 -15.46
CA ASP A 192 -24.10 0.23 -15.34
C ASP A 192 -23.49 -0.43 -14.09
N VAL A 193 -24.34 -1.03 -13.25
CA VAL A 193 -23.90 -1.60 -11.95
C VAL A 193 -23.99 -3.11 -11.99
N VAL A 194 -22.82 -3.76 -11.79
CA VAL A 194 -22.70 -5.21 -11.76
C VAL A 194 -22.34 -5.66 -10.35
N TYR A 195 -23.13 -6.61 -9.82
CA TYR A 195 -22.89 -7.26 -8.52
C TYR A 195 -22.30 -8.65 -8.73
N HIS A 196 -21.24 -8.96 -7.99
CA HIS A 196 -20.57 -10.28 -8.02
C HIS A 196 -20.87 -11.11 -6.77
#